data_bdd5e3468d38f47ff4bc642503628505
#
_entry.id   bdd5e3468d38f47ff4bc642503628505
#
_cell.length_a   1.000
_cell.length_b   1.000
_cell.length_c   1.000
_cell.angle_alpha   90.00
_cell.angle_beta   90.00
_cell.angle_gamma   90.00
#
_symmetry.space_group_name_H-M   'P 1'
#
loop_
_entity.id
_entity.type
_entity.pdbx_description
1 polymer ?
#
loop_
_entity_poly.entity_id
_entity_poly.type
_entity_poly.pdbx_seq_one_letter_code
_entity_poly.pdbx_strand_id
1 'polypeptide(L)'
;IGAGTGGLPSSNPGFYSNTYFFEAFRSWTGIAIDYDSDWYFSVKNSRNCKCVCEDLLEKNINEILSENECPELIDYISIDVDDAQWKVFHDLNFSKYKFNVLTLEHNLFQTLESCTQNRSEEHKQKVLKEYDAYREVLSSHGYKILWADVNLDGYGPVEDWWVSQEIFDRYADIYSESNNFKEAFNVISR
;
A
#
# COMPACT_ATOMS: atom_id res chain seq x y z
N ILE A 1 -0.79 -4.09 -4.55
CA ILE A 1 0.34 -5.02 -4.55
C ILE A 1 0.40 -5.66 -3.19
N GLY A 2 0.65 -6.99 -3.10
CA GLY A 2 0.43 -7.73 -1.86
C GLY A 2 -1.08 -7.88 -1.62
N ALA A 3 -1.77 -8.44 -2.59
CA ALA A 3 -3.24 -8.45 -2.59
C ALA A 3 -3.86 -9.51 -1.67
N GLY A 4 -3.06 -10.12 -0.83
CA GLY A 4 -3.28 -11.28 0.00
C GLY A 4 -4.70 -11.62 0.44
N THR A 5 -4.91 -12.89 0.75
CA THR A 5 -6.16 -13.39 1.31
C THR A 5 -6.03 -13.77 2.78
N GLY A 6 -4.88 -13.52 3.40
CA GLY A 6 -4.64 -13.94 4.77
C GLY A 6 -4.72 -15.46 5.00
N GLY A 7 -4.45 -16.26 3.97
CA GLY A 7 -4.26 -17.70 4.10
C GLY A 7 -5.53 -18.54 4.33
N LEU A 8 -6.72 -17.99 4.12
CA LEU A 8 -7.95 -18.78 4.20
C LEU A 8 -8.56 -18.94 2.81
N PRO A 9 -8.97 -20.15 2.41
CA PRO A 9 -9.88 -20.35 1.29
C PRO A 9 -11.21 -19.75 1.70
N SER A 10 -11.30 -18.42 1.65
CA SER A 10 -12.46 -17.76 2.17
C SER A 10 -13.48 -17.59 1.07
N SER A 11 -14.70 -17.82 1.46
CA SER A 11 -15.89 -17.35 0.76
C SER A 11 -15.92 -15.83 0.55
N ASN A 12 -14.90 -15.09 1.01
CA ASN A 12 -14.80 -13.63 0.88
C ASN A 12 -13.49 -13.23 0.17
N PRO A 13 -13.55 -12.92 -1.14
CA PRO A 13 -12.38 -12.56 -1.95
C PRO A 13 -11.75 -11.21 -1.56
N GLY A 14 -12.38 -10.47 -0.66
CA GLY A 14 -11.92 -9.15 -0.20
C GLY A 14 -11.28 -9.16 1.18
N PHE A 15 -11.15 -10.32 1.81
CA PHE A 15 -10.56 -10.39 3.12
C PHE A 15 -9.07 -10.03 3.05
N TYR A 16 -8.62 -9.05 3.82
CA TYR A 16 -7.28 -8.46 3.81
C TYR A 16 -6.88 -7.77 2.49
N SER A 17 -7.82 -7.37 1.64
CA SER A 17 -7.51 -6.65 0.40
C SER A 17 -7.79 -5.16 0.51
N ASN A 18 -6.76 -4.34 0.40
CA ASN A 18 -6.86 -2.88 0.42
C ASN A 18 -7.62 -2.30 -0.79
N THR A 19 -7.83 -3.08 -1.86
CA THR A 19 -8.43 -2.62 -3.11
C THR A 19 -9.80 -3.22 -3.42
N TYR A 20 -10.20 -4.31 -2.76
CA TYR A 20 -11.46 -5.01 -3.07
C TYR A 20 -12.70 -4.11 -2.94
N PHE A 21 -12.73 -3.23 -1.94
CA PHE A 21 -13.84 -2.29 -1.75
C PHE A 21 -14.07 -1.40 -2.98
N PHE A 22 -13.00 -0.85 -3.54
CA PHE A 22 -13.07 0.03 -4.71
C PHE A 22 -13.57 -0.72 -5.95
N GLU A 23 -13.09 -1.95 -6.14
CA GLU A 23 -13.52 -2.83 -7.21
C GLU A 23 -14.99 -3.24 -7.09
N ALA A 24 -15.37 -3.78 -5.92
CA ALA A 24 -16.69 -4.36 -5.72
C ALA A 24 -17.82 -3.33 -5.60
N PHE A 25 -17.54 -2.15 -5.03
CA PHE A 25 -18.56 -1.16 -4.68
C PHE A 25 -18.41 0.18 -5.38
N ARG A 26 -17.30 0.43 -6.07
CA ARG A 26 -17.01 1.69 -6.76
C ARG A 26 -16.71 1.52 -8.24
N SER A 27 -16.80 0.29 -8.75
CA SER A 27 -16.54 -0.04 -10.16
C SER A 27 -15.15 0.38 -10.65
N TRP A 28 -14.18 0.40 -9.76
CA TRP A 28 -12.80 0.66 -10.13
C TRP A 28 -12.21 -0.53 -10.88
N THR A 29 -11.32 -0.26 -11.79
CA THR A 29 -10.54 -1.25 -12.53
C THR A 29 -9.07 -1.19 -12.09
N GLY A 30 -8.34 -2.28 -12.22
CA GLY A 30 -6.95 -2.31 -11.84
C GLY A 30 -6.33 -3.69 -11.90
N ILE A 31 -5.17 -3.81 -11.28
CA ILE A 31 -4.47 -5.09 -11.13
C ILE A 31 -4.25 -5.39 -9.65
N ALA A 32 -4.34 -6.67 -9.32
CA ALA A 32 -3.96 -7.22 -8.01
C ALA A 32 -2.78 -8.17 -8.22
N ILE A 33 -1.68 -7.92 -7.52
CA ILE A 33 -0.43 -8.66 -7.69
C ILE A 33 -0.11 -9.38 -6.39
N ASP A 34 0.18 -10.67 -6.49
CA ASP A 34 0.66 -11.48 -5.38
C ASP A 34 1.55 -12.60 -5.91
N TYR A 35 2.48 -13.10 -5.10
CA TYR A 35 3.32 -14.24 -5.48
C TYR A 35 2.67 -15.59 -5.17
N ASP A 36 1.65 -15.60 -4.30
CA ASP A 36 1.01 -16.83 -3.85
C ASP A 36 0.09 -17.41 -4.95
N SER A 37 0.48 -18.54 -5.49
CA SER A 37 -0.30 -19.24 -6.51
C SER A 37 -1.65 -19.74 -5.99
N ASP A 38 -1.75 -20.14 -4.72
CA ASP A 38 -3.01 -20.61 -4.13
C ASP A 38 -3.99 -19.45 -4.01
N TRP A 39 -3.49 -18.26 -3.61
CA TRP A 39 -4.26 -17.03 -3.68
C TRP A 39 -4.76 -16.78 -5.11
N TYR A 40 -3.88 -16.77 -6.09
CA TYR A 40 -4.23 -16.52 -7.48
C TYR A 40 -5.35 -17.44 -7.97
N PHE A 41 -5.24 -18.75 -7.75
CA PHE A 41 -6.26 -19.71 -8.18
C PHE A 41 -7.57 -19.57 -7.42
N SER A 42 -7.54 -19.13 -6.17
CA SER A 42 -8.75 -18.96 -5.35
C SER A 42 -9.54 -17.70 -5.71
N VAL A 43 -8.87 -16.62 -6.14
CA VAL A 43 -9.52 -15.31 -6.28
C VAL A 43 -9.70 -14.83 -7.72
N LYS A 44 -8.92 -15.33 -8.68
CA LYS A 44 -8.94 -14.85 -10.08
C LYS A 44 -10.32 -14.83 -10.75
N ASN A 45 -11.22 -15.72 -10.32
CA ASN A 45 -12.59 -15.81 -10.87
C ASN A 45 -13.61 -15.03 -10.03
N SER A 46 -13.21 -14.52 -8.87
CA SER A 46 -14.07 -13.77 -7.95
C SER A 46 -13.75 -12.27 -7.90
N ARG A 47 -12.62 -11.87 -8.51
CA ARG A 47 -12.21 -10.48 -8.65
C ARG A 47 -12.56 -9.95 -10.05
N ASN A 48 -12.98 -8.70 -10.12
CA ASN A 48 -13.20 -8.01 -11.40
C ASN A 48 -11.90 -7.37 -11.93
N CYS A 49 -10.93 -7.14 -11.06
CA CYS A 49 -9.60 -6.68 -11.48
C CYS A 49 -8.79 -7.83 -12.10
N LYS A 50 -7.76 -7.48 -12.85
CA LYS A 50 -6.80 -8.44 -13.37
C LYS A 50 -5.91 -8.95 -12.24
N CYS A 51 -5.94 -10.26 -11.98
CA CYS A 51 -5.04 -10.89 -11.01
C CYS A 51 -3.74 -11.31 -11.71
N VAL A 52 -2.61 -10.98 -11.10
CA VAL A 52 -1.25 -11.29 -11.57
C VAL A 52 -0.54 -12.08 -10.48
N CYS A 53 -0.03 -13.27 -10.84
CA CYS A 53 0.75 -14.12 -9.94
C CYS A 53 2.22 -14.00 -10.32
N GLU A 54 2.96 -13.14 -9.63
CA GLU A 54 4.37 -12.89 -9.91
C GLU A 54 5.13 -12.60 -8.61
N ASP A 55 6.34 -13.13 -8.52
CA ASP A 55 7.25 -12.83 -7.41
C ASP A 55 7.98 -11.51 -7.68
N LEU A 56 7.70 -10.51 -6.86
CA LEU A 56 8.29 -9.18 -6.98
C LEU A 56 9.75 -9.11 -6.49
N LEU A 57 10.27 -10.15 -5.86
CA LEU A 57 11.71 -10.29 -5.65
C LEU A 57 12.45 -10.61 -6.95
N GLU A 58 11.78 -11.29 -7.88
CA GLU A 58 12.38 -11.72 -9.17
C GLU A 58 12.01 -10.77 -10.31
N LYS A 59 10.75 -10.32 -10.38
CA LYS A 59 10.23 -9.50 -11.47
C LYS A 59 10.14 -8.03 -11.10
N ASN A 60 10.50 -7.15 -12.05
CA ASN A 60 10.43 -5.70 -11.84
C ASN A 60 8.97 -5.22 -11.93
N ILE A 61 8.54 -4.42 -10.95
CA ILE A 61 7.17 -3.88 -10.89
C ILE A 61 6.81 -3.06 -12.15
N ASN A 62 7.76 -2.32 -12.73
CA ASN A 62 7.47 -1.52 -13.93
C ASN A 62 7.21 -2.38 -15.16
N GLU A 63 7.81 -3.57 -15.26
CA GLU A 63 7.51 -4.54 -16.31
C GLU A 63 6.07 -5.01 -16.17
N ILE A 64 5.65 -5.39 -14.95
CA ILE A 64 4.27 -5.81 -14.68
C ILE A 64 3.28 -4.69 -15.02
N LEU A 65 3.53 -3.46 -14.58
CA LEU A 65 2.67 -2.32 -14.90
C LEU A 65 2.55 -2.10 -16.42
N SER A 66 3.68 -2.20 -17.14
CA SER A 66 3.72 -2.03 -18.60
C SER A 66 3.03 -3.17 -19.36
N GLU A 67 3.30 -4.43 -18.99
CA GLU A 67 2.68 -5.62 -19.59
C GLU A 67 1.16 -5.66 -19.40
N ASN A 68 0.69 -5.01 -18.34
CA ASN A 68 -0.74 -4.90 -18.03
C ASN A 68 -1.37 -3.58 -18.48
N GLU A 69 -0.65 -2.81 -19.32
CA GLU A 69 -1.13 -1.56 -19.91
C GLU A 69 -1.65 -0.55 -18.87
N CYS A 70 -1.02 -0.54 -17.68
CA CYS A 70 -1.39 0.40 -16.63
C CYS A 70 -1.16 1.85 -17.08
N PRO A 71 -2.10 2.77 -16.81
CA PRO A 71 -1.93 4.17 -17.16
C PRO A 71 -0.77 4.80 -16.39
N GLU A 72 -0.20 5.87 -16.94
CA GLU A 72 0.86 6.60 -16.25
C GLU A 72 0.36 7.31 -14.98
N LEU A 73 -0.90 7.74 -14.98
CA LEU A 73 -1.58 8.25 -13.78
C LEU A 73 -2.47 7.14 -13.20
N ILE A 74 -2.14 6.71 -12.00
CA ILE A 74 -2.85 5.67 -11.25
C ILE A 74 -3.53 6.32 -10.04
N ASP A 75 -4.83 6.10 -9.90
CA ASP A 75 -5.61 6.75 -8.82
C ASP A 75 -5.21 6.26 -7.44
N TYR A 76 -4.94 4.96 -7.29
CA TYR A 76 -4.55 4.38 -6.01
C TYR A 76 -3.58 3.22 -6.18
N ILE A 77 -2.53 3.22 -5.39
CA ILE A 77 -1.62 2.09 -5.21
C ILE A 77 -1.48 1.75 -3.73
N SER A 78 -1.61 0.48 -3.40
CA SER A 78 -1.22 -0.07 -2.10
C SER A 78 0.01 -0.93 -2.29
N ILE A 79 1.04 -0.73 -1.48
CA ILE A 79 2.27 -1.54 -1.46
C ILE A 79 2.38 -2.16 -0.07
N ASP A 80 2.19 -3.48 -0.02
CA ASP A 80 2.15 -4.30 1.19
C ASP A 80 2.59 -5.71 0.77
N VAL A 81 3.89 -5.95 0.76
CA VAL A 81 4.54 -7.14 0.18
C VAL A 81 5.71 -7.66 1.01
N ASP A 82 5.63 -7.47 2.32
CA ASP A 82 6.60 -8.00 3.28
C ASP A 82 8.07 -7.81 2.81
N ASP A 83 8.80 -8.90 2.61
CA ASP A 83 10.23 -8.88 2.26
C ASP A 83 10.54 -8.22 0.91
N ALA A 84 9.59 -8.17 -0.02
CA ALA A 84 9.75 -7.52 -1.32
C ALA A 84 9.53 -6.01 -1.28
N GLN A 85 9.02 -5.47 -0.18
CA GLN A 85 8.61 -4.08 -0.01
C GLN A 85 9.66 -3.08 -0.48
N TRP A 86 10.88 -3.20 0.04
CA TRP A 86 11.97 -2.29 -0.30
C TRP A 86 12.34 -2.32 -1.77
N LYS A 87 12.41 -3.53 -2.35
CA LYS A 87 12.73 -3.70 -3.76
C LYS A 87 11.66 -3.09 -4.65
N VAL A 88 10.39 -3.40 -4.40
CA VAL A 88 9.25 -2.86 -5.16
C VAL A 88 9.26 -1.35 -5.14
N PHE A 89 9.40 -0.76 -3.97
CA PHE A 89 9.42 0.69 -3.81
C PHE A 89 10.61 1.34 -4.54
N HIS A 90 11.80 0.77 -4.40
CA HIS A 90 13.02 1.28 -5.03
C HIS A 90 12.99 1.15 -6.56
N ASP A 91 12.40 0.07 -7.07
CA ASP A 91 12.29 -0.14 -8.51
C ASP A 91 11.23 0.73 -9.17
N LEU A 92 10.23 1.20 -8.41
CA LEU A 92 9.10 1.94 -8.93
C LEU A 92 9.53 3.24 -9.63
N ASN A 93 9.20 3.37 -10.91
CA ASN A 93 9.56 4.52 -11.71
C ASN A 93 8.62 5.70 -11.50
N PHE A 94 8.87 6.49 -10.47
CA PHE A 94 8.10 7.72 -10.16
C PHE A 94 8.20 8.81 -11.24
N SER A 95 9.09 8.72 -12.22
CA SER A 95 9.12 9.64 -13.36
C SER A 95 8.08 9.26 -14.41
N LYS A 96 7.80 7.98 -14.59
CA LYS A 96 6.80 7.46 -15.52
C LYS A 96 5.42 7.34 -14.88
N TYR A 97 5.34 6.69 -13.72
CA TYR A 97 4.06 6.45 -13.05
C TYR A 97 3.83 7.47 -11.94
N LYS A 98 2.65 8.06 -11.94
CA LYS A 98 2.17 8.99 -10.91
C LYS A 98 0.99 8.37 -10.19
N PHE A 99 0.89 8.63 -8.89
CA PHE A 99 -0.16 8.09 -8.04
C PHE A 99 -0.92 9.21 -7.37
N ASN A 100 -2.24 9.20 -7.44
CA ASN A 100 -3.05 10.17 -6.70
C ASN A 100 -3.01 9.86 -5.20
N VAL A 101 -3.16 8.60 -4.85
CA VAL A 101 -3.09 8.09 -3.47
C VAL A 101 -2.14 6.89 -3.43
N LEU A 102 -1.32 6.82 -2.39
CA LEU A 102 -0.40 5.72 -2.14
C LEU A 102 -0.46 5.33 -0.66
N THR A 103 -0.70 4.06 -0.37
CA THR A 103 -0.51 3.49 0.96
C THR A 103 0.70 2.57 0.94
N LEU A 104 1.56 2.73 1.93
CA LEU A 104 2.84 2.04 2.00
C LEU A 104 3.02 1.46 3.40
N GLU A 105 3.04 0.13 3.49
CA GLU A 105 3.45 -0.55 4.70
C GLU A 105 4.94 -0.27 4.99
N HIS A 106 5.32 -0.11 6.25
CA HIS A 106 6.72 0.17 6.63
C HIS A 106 7.21 -0.62 7.85
N ASN A 107 6.35 -1.43 8.45
CA ASN A 107 6.71 -2.33 9.54
C ASN A 107 7.37 -1.66 10.78
N LEU A 108 7.18 -0.35 10.98
CA LEU A 108 7.81 0.39 12.09
C LEU A 108 7.47 -0.21 13.47
N PHE A 109 6.28 -0.82 13.60
CA PHE A 109 5.87 -1.50 14.83
C PHE A 109 6.87 -2.57 15.29
N GLN A 110 7.63 -3.17 14.36
CA GLN A 110 8.63 -4.19 14.67
C GLN A 110 9.84 -3.63 15.44
N THR A 111 10.01 -2.32 15.51
CA THR A 111 11.07 -1.64 16.28
C THR A 111 10.66 -1.35 17.71
N LEU A 112 9.37 -1.43 18.03
CA LEU A 112 8.83 -1.05 19.34
C LEU A 112 9.15 -2.13 20.39
N GLU A 113 9.32 -1.71 21.65
CA GLU A 113 9.49 -2.63 22.79
C GLU A 113 8.25 -3.52 23.03
N SER A 114 7.07 -3.01 22.67
CA SER A 114 5.80 -3.75 22.76
C SER A 114 5.64 -4.83 21.69
N CYS A 115 6.51 -4.88 20.68
CA CYS A 115 6.44 -5.90 19.65
C CYS A 115 6.77 -7.27 20.23
N THR A 116 5.84 -8.21 20.10
CA THR A 116 6.02 -9.58 20.60
C THR A 116 6.96 -10.42 19.74
N GLN A 117 7.30 -9.94 18.53
CA GLN A 117 8.27 -10.56 17.65
C GLN A 117 9.67 -10.17 18.10
N ASN A 118 10.44 -11.13 18.58
CA ASN A 118 11.82 -10.87 19.03
C ASN A 118 12.72 -10.61 17.82
N ARG A 119 12.82 -9.35 17.39
CA ARG A 119 13.64 -8.91 16.27
C ARG A 119 15.03 -8.48 16.74
N SER A 120 16.06 -8.83 15.94
CA SER A 120 17.43 -8.38 16.23
C SER A 120 17.57 -6.86 16.10
N GLU A 121 18.56 -6.28 16.78
CA GLU A 121 18.85 -4.84 16.63
C GLU A 121 19.24 -4.48 15.20
N GLU A 122 19.91 -5.37 14.47
CA GLU A 122 20.20 -5.19 13.05
C GLU A 122 18.92 -5.07 12.21
N HIS A 123 17.94 -5.94 12.47
CA HIS A 123 16.63 -5.87 11.80
C HIS A 123 15.92 -4.56 12.11
N LYS A 124 15.89 -4.13 13.38
CA LYS A 124 15.26 -2.86 13.76
C LYS A 124 15.93 -1.66 13.09
N GLN A 125 17.24 -1.64 13.01
CA GLN A 125 18.00 -0.58 12.32
C GLN A 125 17.73 -0.59 10.81
N LYS A 126 17.58 -1.76 10.20
CA LYS A 126 17.16 -1.88 8.79
C LYS A 126 15.77 -1.26 8.58
N VAL A 127 14.78 -1.63 9.39
CA VAL A 127 13.41 -1.09 9.32
C VAL A 127 13.40 0.43 9.45
N LEU A 128 14.12 0.99 10.42
CA LEU A 128 14.20 2.45 10.61
C LEU A 128 14.82 3.14 9.40
N LYS A 129 15.87 2.58 8.83
CA LYS A 129 16.52 3.15 7.64
C LYS A 129 15.59 3.12 6.42
N GLU A 130 14.87 2.02 6.21
CA GLU A 130 13.91 1.91 5.10
C GLU A 130 12.75 2.88 5.28
N TYR A 131 12.22 3.00 6.50
CA TYR A 131 11.16 3.93 6.86
C TYR A 131 11.54 5.40 6.54
N ASP A 132 12.72 5.85 6.96
CA ASP A 132 13.19 7.20 6.65
C ASP A 132 13.37 7.40 5.13
N ALA A 133 13.92 6.40 4.44
CA ALA A 133 14.16 6.46 3.00
C ALA A 133 12.86 6.51 2.19
N TYR A 134 11.80 5.78 2.58
CA TYR A 134 10.49 5.88 1.94
C TYR A 134 9.96 7.31 1.98
N ARG A 135 10.05 7.96 3.12
CA ARG A 135 9.57 9.33 3.33
C ARG A 135 10.39 10.35 2.56
N GLU A 136 11.71 10.20 2.51
CA GLU A 136 12.60 11.05 1.72
C GLU A 136 12.29 10.96 0.23
N VAL A 137 12.17 9.74 -0.31
CA VAL A 137 11.90 9.53 -1.73
C VAL A 137 10.53 10.09 -2.13
N LEU A 138 9.46 9.75 -1.41
CA LEU A 138 8.11 10.24 -1.72
C LEU A 138 8.04 11.77 -1.65
N SER A 139 8.62 12.37 -0.62
CA SER A 139 8.66 13.83 -0.48
C SER A 139 9.43 14.48 -1.63
N SER A 140 10.55 13.90 -2.08
CA SER A 140 11.36 14.41 -3.19
C SER A 140 10.61 14.34 -4.54
N HIS A 141 9.69 13.42 -4.68
CA HIS A 141 8.79 13.29 -5.84
C HIS A 141 7.51 14.12 -5.73
N GLY A 142 7.39 14.97 -4.70
CA GLY A 142 6.28 15.91 -4.52
C GLY A 142 5.03 15.31 -3.87
N TYR A 143 5.12 14.11 -3.29
CA TYR A 143 4.04 13.56 -2.51
C TYR A 143 3.97 14.21 -1.13
N LYS A 144 2.78 14.28 -0.58
CA LYS A 144 2.49 14.76 0.77
C LYS A 144 1.98 13.62 1.62
N ILE A 145 2.51 13.52 2.82
CA ILE A 145 2.01 12.57 3.79
C ILE A 145 0.67 13.08 4.31
N LEU A 146 -0.35 12.24 4.20
CA LEU A 146 -1.70 12.53 4.67
C LEU A 146 -1.85 12.07 6.11
N TRP A 147 -1.52 10.81 6.36
CA TRP A 147 -1.44 10.24 7.70
C TRP A 147 -0.18 9.40 7.83
N ALA A 148 0.60 9.75 8.84
CA ALA A 148 1.78 9.02 9.22
C ALA A 148 1.42 7.95 10.25
N ASP A 149 2.14 6.85 10.22
CA ASP A 149 2.13 5.86 11.30
C ASP A 149 0.73 5.32 11.61
N VAL A 150 -0.05 5.05 10.56
CA VAL A 150 -1.43 4.55 10.70
C VAL A 150 -1.42 3.22 11.44
N ASN A 151 -2.23 3.16 12.49
CA ASN A 151 -2.42 1.98 13.33
C ASN A 151 -3.87 1.53 13.22
N LEU A 152 -4.14 0.55 12.38
CA LEU A 152 -5.51 0.09 12.10
C LEU A 152 -6.03 -0.87 13.16
N ASP A 153 -5.19 -1.78 13.67
CA ASP A 153 -5.62 -2.92 14.49
C ASP A 153 -4.99 -2.97 15.89
N GLY A 154 -4.35 -1.88 16.33
CA GLY A 154 -3.72 -1.83 17.66
C GLY A 154 -2.36 -2.51 17.76
N TYR A 155 -1.80 -2.96 16.65
CA TYR A 155 -0.45 -3.57 16.61
C TYR A 155 0.67 -2.54 16.71
N GLY A 156 0.39 -1.29 16.36
CA GLY A 156 1.36 -0.21 16.28
C GLY A 156 1.36 0.48 14.92
N PRO A 157 2.32 1.34 14.65
CA PRO A 157 2.44 2.02 13.36
C PRO A 157 2.84 1.03 12.26
N VAL A 158 1.96 0.81 11.28
CA VAL A 158 2.16 -0.19 10.23
C VAL A 158 2.33 0.41 8.85
N GLU A 159 1.66 1.53 8.55
CA GLU A 159 1.67 2.11 7.21
C GLU A 159 1.59 3.63 7.21
N ASP A 160 2.05 4.25 6.13
CA ASP A 160 1.88 5.66 5.82
C ASP A 160 0.92 5.83 4.63
N TRP A 161 0.09 6.87 4.69
CA TRP A 161 -0.79 7.25 3.60
C TRP A 161 -0.32 8.55 2.96
N TRP A 162 -0.10 8.49 1.67
CA TRP A 162 0.45 9.58 0.87
C TRP A 162 -0.49 9.97 -0.25
N VAL A 163 -0.45 11.25 -0.62
CA VAL A 163 -1.22 11.79 -1.74
C VAL A 163 -0.34 12.67 -2.63
N SER A 164 -0.71 12.80 -3.90
CA SER A 164 -0.08 13.78 -4.78
C SER A 164 -0.31 15.20 -4.26
N GLN A 165 0.57 16.15 -4.63
CA GLN A 165 0.41 17.56 -4.24
C GLN A 165 -0.95 18.10 -4.70
N GLU A 166 -1.41 17.73 -5.90
CA GLU A 166 -2.70 18.16 -6.42
C GLU A 166 -3.87 17.72 -5.53
N ILE A 167 -3.87 16.45 -5.12
CA ILE A 167 -4.91 15.91 -4.22
C ILE A 167 -4.82 16.59 -2.86
N PHE A 168 -3.62 16.77 -2.33
CA PHE A 168 -3.42 17.46 -1.05
C PHE A 168 -4.00 18.87 -1.08
N ASP A 169 -3.69 19.67 -2.10
CA ASP A 169 -4.16 21.06 -2.22
C ASP A 169 -5.69 21.13 -2.41
N ARG A 170 -6.27 20.17 -3.15
CA ARG A 170 -7.73 20.10 -3.39
C ARG A 170 -8.53 19.85 -2.11
N TYR A 171 -7.97 19.12 -1.16
CA TYR A 171 -8.65 18.68 0.07
C TYR A 171 -8.00 19.24 1.33
N ALA A 172 -7.16 20.26 1.22
CA ALA A 172 -6.40 20.84 2.34
C ALA A 172 -7.28 21.24 3.52
N ASP A 173 -8.46 21.82 3.24
CA ASP A 173 -9.40 22.25 4.29
C ASP A 173 -9.92 21.07 5.11
N ILE A 174 -10.19 19.94 4.47
CA ILE A 174 -10.65 18.71 5.15
C ILE A 174 -9.54 18.15 6.04
N TYR A 175 -8.29 18.15 5.55
CA TYR A 175 -7.17 17.62 6.30
C TYR A 175 -6.77 18.49 7.47
N SER A 176 -6.97 19.81 7.38
CA SER A 176 -6.67 20.75 8.46
C SER A 176 -7.63 20.61 9.66
N GLU A 177 -8.81 20.04 9.45
CA GLU A 177 -9.82 19.82 10.50
C GLU A 177 -9.62 18.50 11.26
N SER A 178 -8.75 17.61 10.77
CA SER A 178 -8.54 16.29 11.36
C SER A 178 -7.11 16.13 11.88
N ASN A 179 -6.98 15.78 13.17
CA ASN A 179 -5.68 15.52 13.78
C ASN A 179 -5.23 14.05 13.64
N ASN A 180 -6.13 13.16 13.20
CA ASN A 180 -5.83 11.75 12.99
C ASN A 180 -6.83 11.09 12.02
N PHE A 181 -6.48 9.90 11.56
CA PHE A 181 -7.28 9.11 10.62
C PHE A 181 -8.76 8.93 11.06
N LYS A 182 -9.00 8.63 12.34
CA LYS A 182 -10.37 8.39 12.84
C LYS A 182 -11.23 9.65 12.79
N GLU A 183 -10.62 10.80 13.07
CA GLU A 183 -11.30 12.10 12.98
C GLU A 183 -11.62 12.46 11.54
N ALA A 184 -10.66 12.26 10.62
CA ALA A 184 -10.86 12.48 9.19
C ALA A 184 -12.01 11.64 8.63
N PHE A 185 -12.09 10.35 8.99
CA PHE A 185 -13.18 9.48 8.55
C PHE A 185 -14.55 10.02 9.01
N ASN A 186 -14.65 10.57 10.20
CA ASN A 186 -15.88 11.17 10.71
C ASN A 186 -16.25 12.50 10.01
N VAL A 187 -15.26 13.24 9.51
CA VAL A 187 -15.51 14.47 8.72
C VAL A 187 -16.02 14.13 7.32
N ILE A 188 -15.44 13.15 6.67
CA ILE A 188 -15.81 12.72 5.30
C ILE A 188 -17.17 12.01 5.26
N SER A 189 -17.58 11.39 6.35
CA SER A 189 -18.85 10.64 6.45
C SER A 189 -20.05 11.49 6.86
N ARG A 190 -19.91 12.78 7.03
CA ARG A 190 -21.00 13.77 7.26
C ARG A 190 -21.51 14.34 5.95
#